data_767cfe87096e8035ad190f3eb13d1d27
#
_entry.id   767cfe87096e8035ad190f3eb13d1d27
#
_cell.length_a   1.000
_cell.length_b   1.000
_cell.length_c   1.000
_cell.angle_alpha   90.00
_cell.angle_beta   90.00
_cell.angle_gamma   90.00
#
_symmetry.space_group_name_H-M   'P 1'
#
loop_
_entity.id
_entity.type
_entity.pdbx_description
1 polymer ?
#
loop_
_entity_poly.entity_id
_entity_poly.type
_entity_poly.pdbx_seq_one_letter_code
_entity_poly.pdbx_strand_id
1 'polypeptide(L)'
;MKQPSYSITETDLALLTDLYQLTMLQAYWAEGMQERATFSLYFRRLPATRRFMLACGQQYAAELVTRLGFSDAQLTRLADTGQFRDDFLAWLGQWHFTGDIWTLPEGTPVFENEPFMEVDAPIAEAQLLESLVMNLVQLETVIASKAVRVVLAAGERPVMDFGLRRMHGIDAAVRGVRAYRTAGLAGTSNVLGGLRHGMPLSGTMAHSYILAHDDEEAAFTAFARHYPDTTLLVDTHDTLEGVRKVINLMHAEPGLRVGAVRLDSGDLGQLARGARTLLDAAGHSEVKIVASSGLDEWKIEALV
;
A
#
# COMPACT_ATOMS: atom_id res chain seq x y z
N MET A 1 -27.31 -13.69 18.11
CA MET A 1 -26.00 -13.02 18.14
C MET A 1 -25.73 -12.42 16.77
N LYS A 2 -25.49 -11.09 16.67
CA LYS A 2 -25.01 -10.51 15.40
C LYS A 2 -23.62 -11.10 15.12
N GLN A 3 -23.37 -11.59 13.89
CA GLN A 3 -22.04 -12.01 13.52
C GLN A 3 -21.06 -10.84 13.72
N PRO A 4 -19.88 -11.07 14.27
CA PRO A 4 -18.89 -10.02 14.41
C PRO A 4 -18.54 -9.47 13.04
N SER A 5 -18.57 -8.14 12.90
CA SER A 5 -18.05 -7.49 11.70
C SER A 5 -16.53 -7.72 11.66
N TYR A 6 -16.02 -8.20 10.53
CA TYR A 6 -14.57 -8.30 10.30
C TYR A 6 -13.94 -6.94 9.94
N SER A 7 -14.76 -5.91 9.76
CA SER A 7 -14.27 -4.58 9.38
C SER A 7 -14.04 -3.74 10.64
N ILE A 8 -12.84 -3.22 10.80
CA ILE A 8 -12.52 -2.17 11.76
C ILE A 8 -13.04 -0.86 11.19
N THR A 9 -13.80 -0.12 11.99
CA THR A 9 -14.32 1.21 11.66
C THR A 9 -13.58 2.27 12.47
N GLU A 10 -13.69 3.54 12.09
CA GLU A 10 -13.10 4.64 12.89
C GLU A 10 -13.59 4.63 14.34
N THR A 11 -14.82 4.17 14.57
CA THR A 11 -15.38 4.05 15.93
C THR A 11 -14.74 2.93 16.76
N ASP A 12 -13.99 2.00 16.17
CA ASP A 12 -13.32 0.93 16.90
C ASP A 12 -11.90 1.34 17.37
N LEU A 13 -11.35 2.40 16.77
CA LEU A 13 -9.93 2.72 16.87
C LEU A 13 -9.47 3.11 18.28
N ALA A 14 -10.34 3.67 19.11
CA ALA A 14 -10.00 3.97 20.50
C ALA A 14 -9.71 2.71 21.33
N LEU A 15 -10.28 1.55 20.94
CA LEU A 15 -10.00 0.24 21.53
C LEU A 15 -8.88 -0.52 20.83
N LEU A 16 -8.35 -0.02 19.72
CA LEU A 16 -7.20 -0.62 19.03
C LEU A 16 -5.91 -0.20 19.72
N THR A 17 -5.75 -0.66 20.95
CA THR A 17 -4.61 -0.40 21.82
C THR A 17 -4.26 -1.64 22.62
N ASP A 18 -3.04 -1.71 23.13
CA ASP A 18 -2.63 -2.77 24.04
C ASP A 18 -3.25 -2.55 25.44
N LEU A 19 -3.59 -3.63 26.12
CA LEU A 19 -4.25 -3.55 27.44
C LEU A 19 -3.45 -2.70 28.45
N TYR A 20 -2.11 -2.80 28.43
CA TYR A 20 -1.27 -2.05 29.36
C TYR A 20 -1.41 -0.53 29.20
N GLN A 21 -1.77 -0.04 28.02
CA GLN A 21 -2.02 1.38 27.80
C GLN A 21 -3.22 1.85 28.62
N LEU A 22 -4.31 1.10 28.65
CA LEU A 22 -5.50 1.44 29.43
C LEU A 22 -5.29 1.24 30.94
N THR A 23 -4.54 0.22 31.34
CA THR A 23 -4.25 0.01 32.77
C THR A 23 -3.29 1.07 33.33
N MET A 24 -2.28 1.48 32.58
CA MET A 24 -1.42 2.60 32.93
C MET A 24 -2.20 3.93 32.94
N LEU A 25 -3.09 4.12 31.96
CA LEU A 25 -3.94 5.30 31.89
C LEU A 25 -4.81 5.44 33.16
N GLN A 26 -5.42 4.34 33.61
CA GLN A 26 -6.18 4.32 34.89
C GLN A 26 -5.28 4.65 36.09
N ALA A 27 -4.05 4.17 36.13
CA ALA A 27 -3.11 4.48 37.20
C ALA A 27 -2.72 5.96 37.18
N TYR A 28 -2.32 6.53 36.03
CA TYR A 28 -2.03 7.95 35.91
C TYR A 28 -3.20 8.83 36.31
N TRP A 29 -4.41 8.47 35.91
CA TRP A 29 -5.63 9.17 36.30
C TRP A 29 -5.86 9.11 37.81
N ALA A 30 -5.72 7.92 38.43
CA ALA A 30 -5.94 7.72 39.85
C ALA A 30 -4.90 8.43 40.72
N GLU A 31 -3.69 8.56 40.24
CA GLU A 31 -2.58 9.27 40.89
C GLU A 31 -2.61 10.79 40.63
N GLY A 32 -3.51 11.26 39.74
CA GLY A 32 -3.64 12.67 39.41
C GLY A 32 -2.48 13.23 38.60
N MET A 33 -1.78 12.37 37.83
CA MET A 33 -0.64 12.77 37.00
C MET A 33 -1.10 13.58 35.79
N GLN A 34 -0.73 14.86 35.76
CA GLN A 34 -1.11 15.82 34.70
C GLN A 34 0.07 16.39 33.95
N GLU A 35 1.29 15.98 34.31
CA GLU A 35 2.52 16.47 33.69
C GLU A 35 2.56 16.16 32.22
N ARG A 36 3.08 17.09 31.42
CA ARG A 36 3.30 16.87 29.99
C ARG A 36 4.51 15.96 29.75
N ALA A 37 4.38 15.14 28.76
CA ALA A 37 5.46 14.27 28.29
C ALA A 37 5.53 14.32 26.76
N THR A 38 6.75 14.30 26.23
CA THR A 38 6.99 14.24 24.78
C THR A 38 7.42 12.81 24.41
N PHE A 39 6.66 12.19 23.50
CA PHE A 39 6.95 10.88 22.95
C PHE A 39 7.43 11.03 21.50
N SER A 40 8.62 10.50 21.22
CA SER A 40 9.24 10.57 19.89
C SER A 40 9.14 9.23 19.16
N LEU A 41 8.68 9.24 17.91
CA LEU A 41 8.64 8.09 17.03
C LEU A 41 9.84 8.12 16.07
N TYR A 42 10.66 7.05 16.10
CA TYR A 42 11.85 6.90 15.27
C TYR A 42 12.21 5.43 15.05
N PHE A 43 13.06 5.14 14.09
CA PHE A 43 13.59 3.80 13.86
C PHE A 43 14.90 3.60 14.63
N ARG A 44 14.95 2.60 15.48
CA ARG A 44 16.17 2.27 16.26
C ARG A 44 17.26 1.67 15.40
N ARG A 45 16.87 0.82 14.44
CA ARG A 45 17.76 0.16 13.49
C ARG A 45 17.07 -0.07 12.18
N LEU A 46 17.77 0.14 11.10
CA LEU A 46 17.32 -0.22 9.77
C LEU A 46 17.88 -1.60 9.37
N PRO A 47 17.16 -2.37 8.52
CA PRO A 47 17.75 -3.55 7.90
C PRO A 47 19.04 -3.19 7.15
N ALA A 48 20.04 -4.07 7.17
CA ALA A 48 21.35 -3.84 6.52
C ALA A 48 21.24 -3.45 5.02
N THR A 49 20.16 -3.87 4.37
CA THR A 49 19.85 -3.55 2.97
C THR A 49 19.17 -2.21 2.76
N ARG A 50 18.87 -1.47 3.82
CA ARG A 50 18.17 -0.17 3.77
C ARG A 50 19.01 0.91 4.41
N ARG A 51 19.27 1.99 3.67
CA ARG A 51 20.02 3.15 4.17
C ARG A 51 19.10 4.24 4.73
N PHE A 52 17.83 4.21 4.41
CA PHE A 52 16.80 5.13 4.88
C PHE A 52 15.41 4.46 4.81
N MET A 53 14.46 5.06 5.51
CA MET A 53 13.04 4.79 5.36
C MET A 53 12.37 6.04 4.77
N LEU A 54 11.24 5.85 4.10
CA LEU A 54 10.42 6.95 3.58
C LEU A 54 9.24 7.15 4.53
N ALA A 55 9.22 8.24 5.30
CA ALA A 55 8.18 8.52 6.26
C ALA A 55 6.80 8.60 5.57
N CYS A 56 5.84 7.82 6.07
CA CYS A 56 4.49 7.75 5.52
C CYS A 56 3.49 7.29 6.59
N GLY A 57 2.28 7.81 6.56
CA GLY A 57 1.22 7.46 7.51
C GLY A 57 1.09 8.41 8.70
N GLN A 58 2.08 9.23 8.98
CA GLN A 58 2.09 10.13 10.14
C GLN A 58 1.05 11.25 10.04
N GLN A 59 0.79 11.79 8.85
CA GLN A 59 -0.26 12.80 8.67
C GLN A 59 -1.64 12.19 8.95
N TYR A 60 -1.91 11.02 8.38
CA TYR A 60 -3.18 10.33 8.64
C TYR A 60 -3.34 9.96 10.11
N ALA A 61 -2.27 9.49 10.78
CA ALA A 61 -2.29 9.19 12.20
C ALA A 61 -2.59 10.44 13.03
N ALA A 62 -1.95 11.58 12.74
CA ALA A 62 -2.19 12.84 13.43
C ALA A 62 -3.65 13.32 13.27
N GLU A 63 -4.19 13.31 12.04
CA GLU A 63 -5.59 13.66 11.79
C GLU A 63 -6.58 12.75 12.52
N LEU A 64 -6.27 11.45 12.60
CA LEU A 64 -7.10 10.47 13.28
C LEU A 64 -7.13 10.70 14.79
N VAL A 65 -5.98 10.95 15.40
CA VAL A 65 -5.85 11.22 16.85
C VAL A 65 -6.76 12.35 17.31
N THR A 66 -6.93 13.41 16.52
CA THR A 66 -7.80 14.53 16.89
C THR A 66 -9.29 14.18 16.97
N ARG A 67 -9.68 13.01 16.45
CA ARG A 67 -11.07 12.52 16.43
C ARG A 67 -11.29 11.31 17.34
N LEU A 68 -10.24 10.84 18.02
CA LEU A 68 -10.36 9.70 18.94
C LEU A 68 -11.21 10.06 20.16
N GLY A 69 -12.01 9.10 20.59
CA GLY A 69 -12.81 9.17 21.78
C GLY A 69 -13.51 7.84 22.03
N PHE A 70 -14.03 7.65 23.24
CA PHE A 70 -14.68 6.42 23.65
C PHE A 70 -16.20 6.58 23.66
N SER A 71 -16.90 5.75 22.92
CA SER A 71 -18.37 5.69 22.93
C SER A 71 -18.89 4.91 24.13
N ASP A 72 -20.15 5.17 24.52
CA ASP A 72 -20.83 4.45 25.62
C ASP A 72 -20.80 2.93 25.43
N ALA A 73 -20.94 2.45 24.18
CA ALA A 73 -20.86 1.03 23.87
C ALA A 73 -19.48 0.43 24.12
N GLN A 74 -18.41 1.19 23.88
CA GLN A 74 -17.04 0.76 24.17
C GLN A 74 -16.77 0.77 25.67
N LEU A 75 -17.23 1.80 26.39
CA LEU A 75 -17.11 1.89 27.84
C LEU A 75 -17.84 0.74 28.54
N THR A 76 -19.04 0.39 28.07
CA THR A 76 -19.78 -0.79 28.57
C THR A 76 -18.96 -2.07 28.39
N ARG A 77 -18.37 -2.26 27.21
CA ARG A 77 -17.52 -3.44 26.95
C ARG A 77 -16.25 -3.48 27.82
N LEU A 78 -15.66 -2.33 28.11
CA LEU A 78 -14.53 -2.24 29.05
C LEU A 78 -14.98 -2.56 30.49
N ALA A 79 -16.15 -2.05 30.94
CA ALA A 79 -16.74 -2.37 32.24
C ALA A 79 -16.98 -3.88 32.40
N ASP A 80 -17.52 -4.54 31.39
CA ASP A 80 -17.77 -6.00 31.36
C ASP A 80 -16.52 -6.85 31.61
N THR A 81 -15.31 -6.29 31.34
CA THR A 81 -14.04 -6.98 31.63
C THR A 81 -13.72 -7.08 33.13
N GLY A 82 -14.34 -6.23 33.98
CA GLY A 82 -14.06 -6.12 35.39
C GLY A 82 -12.69 -5.58 35.78
N GLN A 83 -11.92 -5.05 34.81
CA GLN A 83 -10.56 -4.56 35.03
C GLN A 83 -10.47 -3.07 35.31
N PHE A 84 -11.53 -2.32 35.04
CA PHE A 84 -11.55 -0.87 35.15
C PHE A 84 -12.58 -0.38 36.15
N ARG A 85 -12.25 0.69 36.87
CA ARG A 85 -13.12 1.33 37.86
C ARG A 85 -14.20 2.14 37.15
N ASP A 86 -15.40 2.19 37.71
CA ASP A 86 -16.53 2.94 37.16
C ASP A 86 -16.25 4.44 37.02
N ASP A 87 -15.58 5.05 38.03
CA ASP A 87 -15.21 6.46 38.01
C ASP A 87 -14.15 6.77 36.94
N PHE A 88 -13.24 5.87 36.72
CA PHE A 88 -12.28 5.98 35.58
C PHE A 88 -12.99 5.86 34.23
N LEU A 89 -13.91 4.92 34.07
CA LEU A 89 -14.67 4.76 32.81
C LEU A 89 -15.56 5.99 32.55
N ALA A 90 -16.13 6.60 33.56
CA ALA A 90 -16.88 7.85 33.43
C ALA A 90 -15.97 9.00 32.94
N TRP A 91 -14.74 9.09 33.46
CA TRP A 91 -13.74 10.05 33.00
C TRP A 91 -13.32 9.73 31.57
N LEU A 92 -13.06 8.47 31.25
CA LEU A 92 -12.63 8.03 29.90
C LEU A 92 -13.67 8.36 28.83
N GLY A 93 -14.96 8.38 29.18
CA GLY A 93 -16.04 8.82 28.29
C GLY A 93 -15.99 10.30 27.92
N GLN A 94 -15.26 11.12 28.66
CA GLN A 94 -15.02 12.54 28.36
C GLN A 94 -13.64 12.79 27.75
N TRP A 95 -12.85 11.72 27.62
CA TRP A 95 -11.48 11.83 27.13
C TRP A 95 -11.44 12.28 25.68
N HIS A 96 -10.58 13.20 25.37
CA HIS A 96 -10.17 13.61 24.02
C HIS A 96 -8.71 14.07 24.07
N PHE A 97 -8.04 14.00 22.95
CA PHE A 97 -6.65 14.47 22.85
C PHE A 97 -6.59 15.99 22.92
N THR A 98 -5.73 16.52 23.79
CA THR A 98 -5.53 17.98 24.02
C THR A 98 -4.10 18.45 23.74
N GLY A 99 -3.24 17.54 23.33
CA GLY A 99 -1.83 17.82 23.08
C GLY A 99 -1.53 18.34 21.68
N ASP A 100 -0.25 18.36 21.37
CA ASP A 100 0.30 18.76 20.08
C ASP A 100 1.00 17.59 19.40
N ILE A 101 0.93 17.51 18.08
CA ILE A 101 1.63 16.51 17.27
C ILE A 101 2.47 17.22 16.22
N TRP A 102 3.75 16.91 16.22
CA TRP A 102 4.72 17.42 15.26
C TRP A 102 5.15 16.28 14.35
N THR A 103 5.11 16.50 13.04
CA THR A 103 5.54 15.49 12.07
C THR A 103 6.40 16.11 10.97
N LEU A 104 7.35 15.32 10.45
CA LEU A 104 7.94 15.65 9.15
C LEU A 104 6.90 15.45 8.04
N PRO A 105 7.02 16.16 6.90
CA PRO A 105 6.18 15.89 5.73
C PRO A 105 6.30 14.42 5.27
N GLU A 106 5.20 13.85 4.81
CA GLU A 106 5.26 12.52 4.22
C GLU A 106 6.11 12.51 2.95
N GLY A 107 6.80 11.40 2.72
CA GLY A 107 7.80 11.31 1.65
C GLY A 107 9.19 11.81 2.04
N THR A 108 9.39 12.25 3.29
CA THR A 108 10.72 12.62 3.79
C THR A 108 11.56 11.37 4.08
N PRO A 109 12.79 11.26 3.55
CA PRO A 109 13.73 10.23 3.98
C PRO A 109 14.09 10.41 5.46
N VAL A 110 14.03 9.34 6.24
CA VAL A 110 14.38 9.31 7.67
C VAL A 110 15.40 8.22 7.96
N PHE A 111 16.26 8.44 8.95
CA PHE A 111 17.38 7.58 9.28
C PHE A 111 17.25 7.02 10.68
N GLU A 112 18.21 6.18 11.09
CA GLU A 112 18.24 5.59 12.44
C GLU A 112 18.34 6.66 13.50
N ASN A 113 17.54 6.52 14.56
CA ASN A 113 17.49 7.38 15.74
C ASN A 113 17.14 8.85 15.44
N GLU A 114 16.54 9.14 14.29
CA GLU A 114 15.99 10.45 13.95
C GLU A 114 14.48 10.46 14.15
N PRO A 115 13.95 11.27 15.11
CA PRO A 115 12.51 11.44 15.27
C PRO A 115 11.87 12.05 14.03
N PHE A 116 10.77 11.47 13.59
CA PHE A 116 9.99 12.02 12.48
C PHE A 116 8.53 12.32 12.84
N MET A 117 8.13 11.95 14.06
CA MET A 117 6.86 12.32 14.68
C MET A 117 7.09 12.45 16.19
N GLU A 118 6.53 13.50 16.79
CA GLU A 118 6.54 13.73 18.22
C GLU A 118 5.15 14.08 18.71
N VAL A 119 4.77 13.52 19.85
CA VAL A 119 3.51 13.79 20.54
C VAL A 119 3.85 14.41 21.88
N ASP A 120 3.42 15.65 22.10
CA ASP A 120 3.57 16.38 23.35
C ASP A 120 2.20 16.62 23.98
N ALA A 121 1.90 15.95 25.09
CA ALA A 121 0.60 15.99 25.73
C ALA A 121 0.72 15.65 27.24
N PRO A 122 -0.36 15.81 28.02
CA PRO A 122 -0.43 15.16 29.32
C PRO A 122 -0.06 13.66 29.21
N ILE A 123 0.76 13.16 30.13
CA ILE A 123 1.38 11.83 30.02
C ILE A 123 0.38 10.71 29.71
N ALA A 124 -0.79 10.78 30.35
CA ALA A 124 -1.86 9.82 30.13
C ALA A 124 -2.37 9.82 28.67
N GLU A 125 -2.52 10.99 28.07
CA GLU A 125 -2.98 11.13 26.69
C GLU A 125 -1.91 10.66 25.69
N ALA A 126 -0.68 11.10 25.87
CA ALA A 126 0.43 10.74 24.98
C ALA A 126 0.70 9.22 25.01
N GLN A 127 0.64 8.59 26.19
CA GLN A 127 0.85 7.15 26.36
C GLN A 127 -0.22 6.32 25.64
N LEU A 128 -1.49 6.72 25.70
CA LEU A 128 -2.60 5.97 25.11
C LEU A 128 -2.45 5.82 23.59
N LEU A 129 -1.80 6.78 22.93
CA LEU A 129 -1.71 6.84 21.48
C LEU A 129 -0.68 5.88 20.89
N GLU A 130 0.26 5.37 21.68
CA GLU A 130 1.43 4.62 21.21
C GLU A 130 1.08 3.50 20.26
N SER A 131 0.26 2.53 20.69
CA SER A 131 -0.03 1.33 19.90
C SER A 131 -0.70 1.67 18.56
N LEU A 132 -1.67 2.57 18.58
CA LEU A 132 -2.40 2.98 17.37
C LEU A 132 -1.50 3.72 16.40
N VAL A 133 -0.79 4.75 16.86
CA VAL A 133 0.08 5.59 16.04
C VAL A 133 1.21 4.74 15.43
N MET A 134 1.87 3.91 16.25
CA MET A 134 2.92 3.03 15.74
C MET A 134 2.42 2.06 14.68
N ASN A 135 1.26 1.43 14.87
CA ASN A 135 0.68 0.52 13.88
C ASN A 135 0.40 1.22 12.55
N LEU A 136 -0.23 2.40 12.61
CA LEU A 136 -0.58 3.18 11.43
C LEU A 136 0.67 3.61 10.65
N VAL A 137 1.62 4.22 11.32
CA VAL A 137 2.82 4.79 10.70
C VAL A 137 3.78 3.70 10.24
N GLN A 138 3.96 2.64 11.02
CA GLN A 138 4.87 1.54 10.65
C GLN A 138 4.47 0.89 9.34
N LEU A 139 3.19 0.52 9.17
CA LEU A 139 2.73 -0.17 7.98
C LEU A 139 3.03 0.65 6.71
N GLU A 140 2.58 1.90 6.69
CA GLU A 140 2.73 2.74 5.51
C GLU A 140 4.18 3.11 5.23
N THR A 141 4.97 3.39 6.28
CA THR A 141 6.41 3.68 6.13
C THR A 141 7.18 2.47 5.57
N VAL A 142 6.90 1.26 6.04
CA VAL A 142 7.57 0.04 5.53
C VAL A 142 7.23 -0.20 4.06
N ILE A 143 5.95 -0.03 3.68
CA ILE A 143 5.49 -0.18 2.30
C ILE A 143 6.10 0.91 1.40
N ALA A 144 6.02 2.18 1.79
CA ALA A 144 6.59 3.30 1.04
C ALA A 144 8.10 3.15 0.85
N SER A 145 8.81 2.71 1.90
CA SER A 145 10.26 2.48 1.88
C SER A 145 10.67 1.33 0.96
N LYS A 146 9.85 0.30 0.81
CA LYS A 146 10.06 -0.74 -0.20
C LYS A 146 9.77 -0.22 -1.59
N ALA A 147 8.65 0.48 -1.75
CA ALA A 147 8.18 1.00 -3.02
C ALA A 147 9.15 2.02 -3.63
N VAL A 148 9.67 2.98 -2.85
CA VAL A 148 10.61 3.99 -3.35
C VAL A 148 11.90 3.36 -3.89
N ARG A 149 12.37 2.26 -3.31
CA ARG A 149 13.56 1.54 -3.81
C ARG A 149 13.30 0.92 -5.18
N VAL A 150 12.11 0.37 -5.37
CA VAL A 150 11.66 -0.17 -6.66
C VAL A 150 11.58 0.95 -7.71
N VAL A 151 11.03 2.10 -7.34
CA VAL A 151 10.97 3.29 -8.22
C VAL A 151 12.37 3.78 -8.59
N LEU A 152 13.27 3.90 -7.60
CA LEU A 152 14.65 4.32 -7.85
C LEU A 152 15.41 3.35 -8.77
N ALA A 153 15.21 2.04 -8.59
CA ALA A 153 15.81 1.03 -9.46
C ALA A 153 15.25 1.07 -10.89
N ALA A 154 13.97 1.44 -11.06
CA ALA A 154 13.35 1.55 -12.38
C ALA A 154 13.78 2.82 -13.16
N GLY A 155 14.38 3.79 -12.49
CA GLY A 155 14.76 5.07 -13.09
C GLY A 155 13.56 5.82 -13.65
N GLU A 156 13.56 6.17 -14.92
CA GLU A 156 12.45 6.89 -15.58
C GLU A 156 11.28 5.98 -15.99
N ARG A 157 11.39 4.66 -15.78
CA ARG A 157 10.33 3.71 -16.18
C ARG A 157 9.20 3.71 -15.16
N PRO A 158 7.94 3.81 -15.60
CA PRO A 158 6.80 3.79 -14.69
C PRO A 158 6.67 2.43 -14.00
N VAL A 159 6.45 2.45 -12.69
CA VAL A 159 6.19 1.26 -11.86
C VAL A 159 4.71 1.22 -11.49
N MET A 160 4.07 0.06 -11.69
CA MET A 160 2.67 -0.18 -11.36
C MET A 160 2.55 -1.20 -10.22
N ASP A 161 1.60 -0.99 -9.31
CA ASP A 161 1.28 -1.96 -8.26
C ASP A 161 0.26 -3.00 -8.76
N PHE A 162 0.62 -4.27 -8.66
CA PHE A 162 -0.26 -5.43 -8.87
C PHE A 162 -0.31 -6.35 -7.64
N GLY A 163 -0.06 -5.80 -6.44
CA GLY A 163 0.14 -6.53 -5.21
C GLY A 163 -1.09 -6.79 -4.36
N LEU A 164 -2.28 -6.24 -4.68
CA LEU A 164 -3.50 -6.30 -3.86
C LEU A 164 -3.71 -7.67 -3.18
N ARG A 165 -3.72 -8.76 -3.97
CA ARG A 165 -4.02 -10.12 -3.49
C ARG A 165 -2.94 -10.75 -2.61
N ARG A 166 -1.80 -10.08 -2.44
CA ARG A 166 -0.63 -10.54 -1.64
C ARG A 166 -0.40 -9.68 -0.40
N MET A 167 -1.27 -8.70 -0.15
CA MET A 167 -1.18 -7.83 1.01
C MET A 167 -1.66 -8.51 2.31
N HIS A 168 -1.24 -7.98 3.43
CA HIS A 168 -1.53 -8.48 4.78
C HIS A 168 -2.93 -8.03 5.28
N GLY A 169 -3.95 -8.35 4.52
CA GLY A 169 -5.34 -7.99 4.79
C GLY A 169 -5.84 -6.83 3.94
N ILE A 170 -7.17 -6.62 3.95
CA ILE A 170 -7.86 -5.67 3.07
C ILE A 170 -7.51 -4.21 3.40
N ASP A 171 -7.37 -3.86 4.69
CA ASP A 171 -6.99 -2.51 5.09
C ASP A 171 -5.57 -2.19 4.67
N ALA A 172 -4.62 -3.10 4.89
CA ALA A 172 -3.25 -2.98 4.41
C ALA A 172 -3.18 -2.80 2.89
N ALA A 173 -4.04 -3.50 2.14
CA ALA A 173 -4.11 -3.38 0.69
C ALA A 173 -4.55 -1.99 0.23
N VAL A 174 -5.53 -1.39 0.90
CA VAL A 174 -6.02 -0.04 0.56
C VAL A 174 -5.02 1.03 1.01
N ARG A 175 -4.52 0.94 2.24
CA ARG A 175 -3.52 1.87 2.79
C ARG A 175 -2.19 1.79 2.03
N GLY A 176 -1.83 0.60 1.55
CA GLY A 176 -0.65 0.39 0.71
C GLY A 176 -0.66 1.26 -0.55
N VAL A 177 -1.83 1.49 -1.16
CA VAL A 177 -1.92 2.37 -2.34
C VAL A 177 -1.52 3.81 -2.02
N ARG A 178 -1.87 4.31 -0.84
CA ARG A 178 -1.41 5.62 -0.38
C ARG A 178 0.12 5.67 -0.25
N ALA A 179 0.70 4.64 0.35
CA ALA A 179 2.14 4.51 0.49
C ALA A 179 2.85 4.41 -0.88
N TYR A 180 2.28 3.69 -1.85
CA TYR A 180 2.80 3.61 -3.23
C TYR A 180 2.77 4.96 -3.92
N ARG A 181 1.68 5.72 -3.76
CA ARG A 181 1.60 7.08 -4.30
C ARG A 181 2.67 7.99 -3.70
N THR A 182 2.87 7.96 -2.39
CA THR A 182 3.92 8.74 -1.69
C THR A 182 5.32 8.35 -2.20
N ALA A 183 5.53 7.08 -2.52
CA ALA A 183 6.79 6.57 -3.06
C ALA A 183 7.02 6.85 -4.55
N GLY A 184 6.02 7.36 -5.28
CA GLY A 184 6.14 7.74 -6.68
C GLY A 184 5.78 6.64 -7.69
N LEU A 185 5.02 5.61 -7.30
CA LEU A 185 4.46 4.66 -8.27
C LEU A 185 3.46 5.37 -9.20
N ALA A 186 3.40 4.93 -10.46
CA ALA A 186 2.58 5.55 -11.49
C ALA A 186 1.12 5.08 -11.49
N GLY A 187 0.82 3.92 -10.90
CA GLY A 187 -0.55 3.38 -10.87
C GLY A 187 -0.69 2.13 -10.03
N THR A 188 -1.93 1.68 -9.85
CA THR A 188 -2.29 0.49 -9.10
C THR A 188 -3.42 -0.29 -9.77
N SER A 189 -3.44 -1.61 -9.58
CA SER A 189 -4.57 -2.46 -9.95
C SER A 189 -5.67 -2.52 -8.88
N ASN A 190 -5.43 -1.95 -7.70
CA ASN A 190 -6.40 -1.92 -6.61
C ASN A 190 -7.44 -0.84 -6.87
N VAL A 191 -8.60 -1.23 -7.36
CA VAL A 191 -9.67 -0.30 -7.76
C VAL A 191 -10.10 0.60 -6.59
N LEU A 192 -10.40 0.01 -5.41
CA LEU A 192 -10.83 0.79 -4.24
C LEU A 192 -9.73 1.74 -3.77
N GLY A 193 -8.50 1.25 -3.66
CA GLY A 193 -7.35 2.05 -3.24
C GLY A 193 -7.05 3.18 -4.21
N GLY A 194 -7.05 2.89 -5.52
CA GLY A 194 -6.83 3.89 -6.55
C GLY A 194 -7.86 5.01 -6.53
N LEU A 195 -9.15 4.66 -6.46
CA LEU A 195 -10.25 5.65 -6.37
C LEU A 195 -10.16 6.49 -5.07
N ARG A 196 -9.87 5.85 -3.93
CA ARG A 196 -9.79 6.52 -2.63
C ARG A 196 -8.63 7.49 -2.53
N HIS A 197 -7.47 7.13 -3.09
CA HIS A 197 -6.24 7.90 -2.96
C HIS A 197 -5.85 8.67 -4.24
N GLY A 198 -6.73 8.70 -5.24
CA GLY A 198 -6.49 9.44 -6.48
C GLY A 198 -5.28 8.92 -7.27
N MET A 199 -5.03 7.60 -7.26
CA MET A 199 -3.96 6.96 -8.00
C MET A 199 -4.52 6.35 -9.29
N PRO A 200 -3.86 6.53 -10.47
CA PRO A 200 -4.33 5.97 -11.73
C PRO A 200 -4.54 4.46 -11.64
N LEU A 201 -5.66 3.99 -12.18
CA LEU A 201 -5.92 2.55 -12.27
C LEU A 201 -5.18 1.98 -13.48
N SER A 202 -4.49 0.87 -13.26
CA SER A 202 -3.79 0.12 -14.29
C SER A 202 -4.05 -1.36 -14.13
N GLY A 203 -4.24 -2.04 -15.22
CA GLY A 203 -4.47 -3.47 -15.24
C GLY A 203 -4.41 -4.01 -16.65
N THR A 204 -4.31 -5.32 -16.74
CA THR A 204 -4.31 -6.05 -17.99
C THR A 204 -5.28 -7.22 -17.90
N MET A 205 -5.01 -8.31 -18.59
CA MET A 205 -5.75 -9.57 -18.46
C MET A 205 -4.96 -10.60 -17.63
N ALA A 206 -5.60 -11.69 -17.26
CA ALA A 206 -4.96 -12.85 -16.66
C ALA A 206 -4.85 -14.00 -17.67
N HIS A 207 -3.95 -14.96 -17.41
CA HIS A 207 -3.82 -16.20 -18.22
C HIS A 207 -5.15 -16.94 -18.36
N SER A 208 -6.01 -16.91 -17.32
CA SER A 208 -7.35 -17.53 -17.35
C SER A 208 -8.26 -16.97 -18.43
N TYR A 209 -8.11 -15.69 -18.79
CA TYR A 209 -8.87 -15.10 -19.89
C TYR A 209 -8.45 -15.71 -21.22
N ILE A 210 -7.13 -15.88 -21.45
CA ILE A 210 -6.61 -16.50 -22.66
C ILE A 210 -7.05 -17.95 -22.75
N LEU A 211 -6.90 -18.71 -21.67
CA LEU A 211 -7.29 -20.12 -21.59
C LEU A 211 -8.83 -20.38 -21.72
N ALA A 212 -9.65 -19.35 -21.57
CA ALA A 212 -11.09 -19.43 -21.75
C ALA A 212 -11.54 -19.28 -23.21
N HIS A 213 -10.62 -18.96 -24.12
CA HIS A 213 -10.87 -18.86 -25.57
C HIS A 213 -10.34 -20.10 -26.29
N ASP A 214 -10.81 -20.32 -27.53
CA ASP A 214 -10.40 -21.45 -28.34
C ASP A 214 -8.88 -21.41 -28.64
N ASP A 215 -8.35 -20.21 -28.83
CA ASP A 215 -6.91 -19.97 -29.00
C ASP A 215 -6.51 -18.56 -28.52
N GLU A 216 -5.21 -18.32 -28.50
CA GLU A 216 -4.59 -17.07 -28.04
C GLU A 216 -4.92 -15.87 -28.93
N GLU A 217 -5.01 -16.08 -30.26
CA GLU A 217 -5.32 -15.01 -31.22
C GLU A 217 -6.75 -14.52 -31.05
N ALA A 218 -7.69 -15.45 -30.85
CA ALA A 218 -9.08 -15.11 -30.55
C ALA A 218 -9.18 -14.28 -29.26
N ALA A 219 -8.45 -14.67 -28.21
CA ALA A 219 -8.40 -13.93 -26.95
C ALA A 219 -7.83 -12.52 -27.13
N PHE A 220 -6.69 -12.37 -27.83
CA PHE A 220 -6.05 -11.08 -28.08
C PHE A 220 -6.96 -10.16 -28.89
N THR A 221 -7.56 -10.69 -29.97
CA THR A 221 -8.47 -9.96 -30.84
C THR A 221 -9.70 -9.45 -30.07
N ALA A 222 -10.35 -10.33 -29.31
CA ALA A 222 -11.52 -9.97 -28.53
C ALA A 222 -11.19 -8.88 -27.49
N PHE A 223 -10.09 -9.04 -26.75
CA PHE A 223 -9.72 -8.08 -25.71
C PHE A 223 -9.34 -6.72 -26.30
N ALA A 224 -8.52 -6.68 -27.34
CA ALA A 224 -8.08 -5.44 -27.96
C ALA A 224 -9.21 -4.66 -28.66
N ARG A 225 -10.25 -5.35 -29.14
CA ARG A 225 -11.47 -4.70 -29.64
C ARG A 225 -12.29 -4.01 -28.57
N HIS A 226 -12.32 -4.59 -27.33
CA HIS A 226 -13.03 -4.00 -26.19
C HIS A 226 -12.21 -2.89 -25.51
N TYR A 227 -10.88 -3.01 -25.51
CA TYR A 227 -9.97 -2.12 -24.82
C TYR A 227 -8.84 -1.64 -25.77
N PRO A 228 -9.08 -0.61 -26.59
CA PRO A 228 -8.04 -0.02 -27.44
C PRO A 228 -6.84 0.44 -26.62
N ASP A 229 -5.65 0.34 -27.18
CA ASP A 229 -4.37 0.65 -26.53
C ASP A 229 -4.06 -0.21 -25.30
N THR A 230 -4.67 -1.37 -25.21
CA THR A 230 -4.51 -2.30 -24.07
C THR A 230 -3.11 -2.93 -24.02
N THR A 231 -2.81 -3.57 -22.90
CA THR A 231 -1.65 -4.43 -22.72
C THR A 231 -2.08 -5.90 -22.85
N LEU A 232 -1.52 -6.65 -23.78
CA LEU A 232 -1.79 -8.06 -24.00
C LEU A 232 -0.77 -8.94 -23.29
N LEU A 233 -1.23 -9.96 -22.56
CA LEU A 233 -0.40 -10.94 -21.86
C LEU A 233 0.00 -12.05 -22.82
N VAL A 234 1.28 -12.12 -23.16
CA VAL A 234 1.78 -12.93 -24.30
C VAL A 234 2.53 -14.20 -23.90
N ASP A 235 2.60 -14.52 -22.61
CA ASP A 235 3.38 -15.64 -22.08
C ASP A 235 2.54 -16.80 -21.51
N THR A 236 1.30 -16.95 -21.97
CA THR A 236 0.45 -18.08 -21.57
C THR A 236 1.02 -19.40 -22.08
N HIS A 237 1.62 -19.42 -23.27
CA HIS A 237 2.29 -20.57 -23.89
C HIS A 237 3.76 -20.24 -24.18
N ASP A 238 4.08 -19.81 -25.38
CA ASP A 238 5.42 -19.33 -25.74
C ASP A 238 5.41 -17.81 -25.93
N THR A 239 6.26 -17.11 -25.18
CA THR A 239 6.28 -15.64 -25.11
C THR A 239 6.55 -14.99 -26.47
N LEU A 240 7.58 -15.46 -27.20
CA LEU A 240 7.95 -14.84 -28.47
C LEU A 240 6.97 -15.19 -29.60
N GLU A 241 6.35 -16.36 -29.51
CA GLU A 241 5.27 -16.72 -30.43
C GLU A 241 4.00 -15.89 -30.12
N GLY A 242 3.68 -15.66 -28.84
CA GLY A 242 2.62 -14.72 -28.45
C GLY A 242 2.83 -13.32 -28.99
N VAL A 243 4.08 -12.80 -28.97
CA VAL A 243 4.41 -11.51 -29.60
C VAL A 243 4.19 -11.53 -31.11
N ARG A 244 4.56 -12.63 -31.83
CA ARG A 244 4.29 -12.76 -33.27
C ARG A 244 2.79 -12.76 -33.57
N LYS A 245 1.98 -13.43 -32.75
CA LYS A 245 0.50 -13.40 -32.88
C LYS A 245 -0.05 -11.98 -32.74
N VAL A 246 0.45 -11.21 -31.78
CA VAL A 246 0.07 -9.79 -31.63
C VAL A 246 0.44 -8.97 -32.85
N ILE A 247 1.64 -9.16 -33.42
CA ILE A 247 2.10 -8.49 -34.65
C ILE A 247 1.18 -8.86 -35.82
N ASN A 248 0.90 -10.15 -36.02
CA ASN A 248 0.02 -10.63 -37.08
C ASN A 248 -1.39 -10.02 -36.94
N LEU A 249 -1.90 -9.95 -35.73
CA LEU A 249 -3.21 -9.32 -35.47
C LEU A 249 -3.23 -7.84 -35.87
N MET A 250 -2.21 -7.05 -35.52
CA MET A 250 -2.13 -5.65 -35.89
C MET A 250 -2.00 -5.45 -37.42
N HIS A 251 -1.32 -6.37 -38.11
CA HIS A 251 -1.24 -6.35 -39.59
C HIS A 251 -2.57 -6.73 -40.25
N ALA A 252 -3.29 -7.71 -39.69
CA ALA A 252 -4.59 -8.16 -40.23
C ALA A 252 -5.71 -7.15 -39.97
N GLU A 253 -5.64 -6.42 -38.85
CA GLU A 253 -6.62 -5.40 -38.45
C GLU A 253 -5.92 -4.05 -38.15
N PRO A 254 -5.59 -3.24 -39.19
CA PRO A 254 -4.84 -1.98 -39.00
C PRO A 254 -5.54 -0.93 -38.12
N GLY A 255 -6.84 -1.09 -37.86
CA GLY A 255 -7.59 -0.24 -36.94
C GLY A 255 -7.49 -0.66 -35.47
N LEU A 256 -6.94 -1.83 -35.19
CA LEU A 256 -6.78 -2.38 -33.85
C LEU A 256 -5.46 -1.90 -33.24
N ARG A 257 -5.56 -1.30 -32.04
CA ARG A 257 -4.39 -0.72 -31.38
C ARG A 257 -4.02 -1.53 -30.14
N VAL A 258 -2.75 -1.90 -30.05
CA VAL A 258 -2.14 -2.55 -28.89
C VAL A 258 -1.09 -1.62 -28.30
N GLY A 259 -1.26 -1.22 -27.06
CA GLY A 259 -0.36 -0.29 -26.38
C GLY A 259 0.90 -0.96 -25.83
N ALA A 260 0.79 -2.22 -25.42
CA ALA A 260 1.94 -2.97 -24.88
C ALA A 260 1.73 -4.49 -24.94
N VAL A 261 2.83 -5.22 -24.83
CA VAL A 261 2.87 -6.65 -24.52
C VAL A 261 3.41 -6.86 -23.11
N ARG A 262 2.81 -7.78 -22.34
CA ARG A 262 3.23 -8.09 -20.96
C ARG A 262 3.85 -9.47 -20.88
N LEU A 263 5.02 -9.51 -20.26
CA LEU A 263 5.79 -10.71 -19.92
C LEU A 263 5.74 -10.93 -18.39
N ASP A 264 5.29 -12.10 -17.97
CA ASP A 264 5.05 -12.43 -16.54
C ASP A 264 5.90 -13.64 -16.08
N SER A 265 6.73 -14.24 -16.98
CA SER A 265 7.49 -15.46 -16.72
C SER A 265 8.78 -15.55 -17.56
N GLY A 266 9.64 -16.50 -17.20
CA GLY A 266 10.89 -16.77 -17.90
C GLY A 266 12.02 -15.77 -17.63
N ASP A 267 13.04 -15.77 -18.48
CA ASP A 267 14.10 -14.75 -18.45
C ASP A 267 13.57 -13.45 -19.08
N LEU A 268 13.04 -12.59 -18.22
CA LEU A 268 12.41 -11.35 -18.65
C LEU A 268 13.35 -10.45 -19.46
N GLY A 269 14.65 -10.43 -19.14
CA GLY A 269 15.62 -9.61 -19.87
C GLY A 269 15.86 -10.13 -21.29
N GLN A 270 16.03 -11.43 -21.46
CA GLN A 270 16.20 -12.05 -22.77
C GLN A 270 14.92 -11.94 -23.60
N LEU A 271 13.76 -12.25 -22.98
CA LEU A 271 12.46 -12.21 -23.64
C LEU A 271 12.07 -10.79 -24.04
N ALA A 272 12.34 -9.78 -23.23
CA ALA A 272 12.07 -8.38 -23.57
C ALA A 272 12.90 -7.92 -24.78
N ARG A 273 14.20 -8.29 -24.85
CA ARG A 273 15.04 -7.99 -26.02
C ARG A 273 14.53 -8.70 -27.28
N GLY A 274 14.13 -9.97 -27.17
CA GLY A 274 13.52 -10.72 -28.26
C GLY A 274 12.21 -10.10 -28.74
N ALA A 275 11.31 -9.75 -27.83
CA ALA A 275 10.05 -9.08 -28.13
C ALA A 275 10.29 -7.71 -28.82
N ARG A 276 11.23 -6.91 -28.32
CA ARG A 276 11.59 -5.62 -28.94
C ARG A 276 12.10 -5.80 -30.38
N THR A 277 12.98 -6.77 -30.58
CA THR A 277 13.49 -7.07 -31.94
C THR A 277 12.38 -7.45 -32.92
N LEU A 278 11.42 -8.28 -32.50
CA LEU A 278 10.27 -8.67 -33.31
C LEU A 278 9.34 -7.49 -33.62
N LEU A 279 9.02 -6.70 -32.63
CA LEU A 279 8.14 -5.54 -32.79
C LEU A 279 8.76 -4.48 -33.69
N ASP A 280 10.05 -4.16 -33.53
CA ASP A 280 10.75 -3.18 -34.34
C ASP A 280 10.88 -3.64 -35.79
N ALA A 281 11.20 -4.92 -36.05
CA ALA A 281 11.28 -5.49 -37.37
C ALA A 281 9.92 -5.47 -38.10
N ALA A 282 8.81 -5.51 -37.34
CA ALA A 282 7.47 -5.42 -37.90
C ALA A 282 6.93 -3.97 -38.01
N GLY A 283 7.72 -2.96 -37.64
CA GLY A 283 7.33 -1.54 -37.71
C GLY A 283 6.51 -1.04 -36.53
N HIS A 284 6.44 -1.79 -35.41
CA HIS A 284 5.68 -1.47 -34.21
C HIS A 284 6.57 -1.03 -33.03
N SER A 285 7.45 -0.06 -33.26
CA SER A 285 8.37 0.48 -32.27
C SER A 285 7.65 1.21 -31.11
N GLU A 286 6.42 1.67 -31.33
CA GLU A 286 5.55 2.35 -30.35
C GLU A 286 4.98 1.39 -29.29
N VAL A 287 4.86 0.10 -29.59
CA VAL A 287 4.33 -0.91 -28.68
C VAL A 287 5.30 -1.13 -27.52
N LYS A 288 4.86 -0.88 -26.31
CA LYS A 288 5.67 -1.00 -25.09
C LYS A 288 5.81 -2.45 -24.64
N ILE A 289 6.81 -2.70 -23.80
CA ILE A 289 7.01 -3.99 -23.14
C ILE A 289 6.87 -3.79 -21.64
N VAL A 290 5.96 -4.53 -21.03
CA VAL A 290 5.72 -4.53 -19.59
C VAL A 290 6.26 -5.82 -19.00
N ALA A 291 7.23 -5.70 -18.08
CA ALA A 291 7.75 -6.83 -17.31
C ALA A 291 7.02 -6.92 -15.98
N SER A 292 6.62 -8.12 -15.58
CA SER A 292 5.99 -8.41 -14.31
C SER A 292 6.49 -9.77 -13.76
N SER A 293 5.97 -10.25 -12.61
CA SER A 293 6.40 -11.49 -11.95
C SER A 293 7.49 -11.32 -10.89
N GLY A 294 7.06 -11.04 -9.66
CA GLY A 294 7.94 -11.09 -8.48
C GLY A 294 9.18 -10.20 -8.57
N LEU A 295 9.04 -9.04 -9.22
CA LEU A 295 10.10 -8.05 -9.36
C LEU A 295 10.37 -7.35 -8.02
N ASP A 296 11.65 -7.19 -7.73
CA ASP A 296 12.17 -6.38 -6.63
C ASP A 296 13.21 -5.39 -7.17
N GLU A 297 13.72 -4.51 -6.31
CA GLU A 297 14.68 -3.48 -6.70
C GLU A 297 15.91 -4.04 -7.39
N TRP A 298 16.43 -5.18 -6.96
CA TRP A 298 17.65 -5.79 -7.53
C TRP A 298 17.40 -6.40 -8.90
N LYS A 299 16.25 -7.09 -9.07
CA LYS A 299 15.86 -7.64 -10.37
C LYS A 299 15.56 -6.53 -11.36
N ILE A 300 14.94 -5.45 -10.93
CA ILE A 300 14.68 -4.30 -11.79
C ILE A 300 15.98 -3.63 -12.21
N GLU A 301 16.91 -3.40 -11.27
CA GLU A 301 18.24 -2.85 -11.57
C GLU A 301 18.98 -3.70 -12.62
N ALA A 302 18.82 -5.04 -12.59
CA ALA A 302 19.41 -5.94 -13.59
C ALA A 302 18.68 -5.91 -14.94
N LEU A 303 17.42 -5.46 -15.00
CA LEU A 303 16.63 -5.36 -16.24
C LEU A 303 16.76 -4.01 -16.95
N VAL A 304 17.15 -2.97 -16.24
CA VAL A 304 17.23 -1.57 -16.71
C VAL A 304 18.52 -1.28 -17.44
#